data_61690d1322caa547193a63f6f0e31053
#
_entry.id   61690d1322caa547193a63f6f0e31053
#
_cell.length_a   1.000
_cell.length_b   1.000
_cell.length_c   1.000
_cell.angle_alpha   90.00
_cell.angle_beta   90.00
_cell.angle_gamma   90.00
#
_symmetry.space_group_name_H-M   'P 1'
#
loop_
_entity.id
_entity.type
_entity.pdbx_description
1 polymer ?
#
loop_
_entity_poly.entity_id
_entity_poly.type
_entity_poly.pdbx_seq_one_letter_code
_entity_poly.pdbx_strand_id
1 'polypeptide(L)'
;MKVGITGHRNQRLGLPEDETDEKWTPIQFWIIDELSKFIKTCSDNNEPLDLYTGMASGSDIAFAIAGVSMHYIDSIKLHCILPCKDYNSSHKYYKFLKLKATEWVELSDKFYKGCDNVRDQYIVDKCDVLLAIWDGNKSGGVWYTIRKAQKAGKRIIYCPKELLINK
;
A
#
# COMPACT_ATOMS: atom_id res chain seq x y z
N MET A 1 4.56 -15.12 0.77
CA MET A 1 4.60 -14.04 -0.24
C MET A 1 4.33 -12.72 0.45
N LYS A 2 5.19 -11.74 0.23
CA LYS A 2 5.11 -10.42 0.85
C LYS A 2 4.92 -9.36 -0.24
N VAL A 3 3.80 -8.65 -0.20
CA VAL A 3 3.42 -7.64 -1.19
C VAL A 3 3.31 -6.28 -0.52
N GLY A 4 4.08 -5.31 -0.97
CA GLY A 4 4.02 -3.93 -0.51
C GLY A 4 3.31 -3.02 -1.50
N ILE A 5 2.96 -1.83 -1.07
CA ILE A 5 2.37 -0.77 -1.88
C ILE A 5 3.21 0.51 -1.82
N THR A 6 3.34 1.17 -2.94
CA THR A 6 3.68 2.58 -3.02
C THR A 6 2.73 3.27 -4.00
N GLY A 7 2.36 4.49 -3.74
CA GLY A 7 1.47 5.18 -4.65
C GLY A 7 1.12 6.59 -4.21
N HIS A 8 0.59 7.34 -5.16
CA HIS A 8 0.21 8.73 -4.94
C HIS A 8 -0.95 8.88 -3.96
N ARG A 9 -0.95 10.01 -3.28
CA ARG A 9 -2.07 10.44 -2.45
C ARG A 9 -3.26 10.84 -3.32
N ASN A 10 -4.43 10.88 -2.70
CA ASN A 10 -5.69 11.22 -3.37
C ASN A 10 -5.64 12.54 -4.13
N GLN A 11 -5.01 13.59 -3.58
CA GLN A 11 -4.91 14.90 -4.24
C GLN A 11 -4.21 14.80 -5.59
N ARG A 12 -3.08 14.08 -5.64
CA ARG A 12 -2.32 13.93 -6.88
C ARG A 12 -3.06 13.11 -7.93
N LEU A 13 -3.87 12.15 -7.48
CA LEU A 13 -4.69 11.34 -8.38
C LEU A 13 -6.01 12.03 -8.77
N GLY A 14 -6.33 13.18 -8.15
CA GLY A 14 -7.60 13.86 -8.34
C GLY A 14 -8.78 13.05 -7.83
N LEU A 15 -8.57 12.22 -6.81
CA LEU A 15 -9.58 11.36 -6.23
C LEU A 15 -10.03 11.86 -4.85
N PRO A 16 -11.25 11.47 -4.40
CA PRO A 16 -11.75 11.84 -3.09
C PRO A 16 -10.86 11.33 -1.95
N GLU A 17 -10.93 12.00 -0.79
CA GLU A 17 -10.22 11.58 0.42
C GLU A 17 -10.71 10.25 0.97
N ASP A 18 -11.96 9.87 0.67
CA ASP A 18 -12.52 8.57 1.04
C ASP A 18 -12.18 7.54 -0.04
N GLU A 19 -11.29 6.63 0.26
CA GLU A 19 -10.81 5.61 -0.67
C GLU A 19 -11.87 4.53 -0.96
N THR A 20 -13.03 4.57 -0.28
CA THR A 20 -14.20 3.73 -0.59
C THR A 20 -15.19 4.43 -1.54
N ASP A 21 -14.96 5.69 -1.90
CA ASP A 21 -15.77 6.38 -2.90
C ASP A 21 -15.74 5.63 -4.24
N GLU A 22 -16.85 5.67 -4.98
CA GLU A 22 -16.97 4.97 -6.27
C GLU A 22 -15.90 5.36 -7.29
N LYS A 23 -15.34 6.57 -7.18
CA LYS A 23 -14.27 7.04 -8.08
C LYS A 23 -12.96 6.27 -7.89
N TRP A 24 -12.78 5.62 -6.74
CA TRP A 24 -11.64 4.74 -6.49
C TRP A 24 -11.83 3.33 -7.05
N THR A 25 -13.03 2.97 -7.48
CA THR A 25 -13.39 1.61 -7.89
C THR A 25 -12.42 1.00 -8.91
N PRO A 26 -12.00 1.69 -9.99
CA PRO A 26 -11.05 1.10 -10.93
C PRO A 26 -9.72 0.70 -10.29
N ILE A 27 -9.20 1.53 -9.40
CA ILE A 27 -7.95 1.26 -8.67
C ILE A 27 -8.16 0.13 -7.66
N GLN A 28 -9.28 0.16 -6.92
CA GLN A 28 -9.62 -0.90 -5.97
C GLN A 28 -9.73 -2.26 -6.66
N PHE A 29 -10.38 -2.33 -7.80
CA PHE A 29 -10.49 -3.57 -8.56
C PHE A 29 -9.14 -4.06 -9.07
N TRP A 30 -8.28 -3.15 -9.53
CA TRP A 30 -6.93 -3.52 -9.92
C TRP A 30 -6.15 -4.12 -8.76
N ILE A 31 -6.20 -3.51 -7.58
CA ILE A 31 -5.53 -4.03 -6.38
C ILE A 31 -6.05 -5.43 -6.04
N ILE A 32 -7.37 -5.59 -5.97
CA ILE A 32 -8.00 -6.88 -5.64
C ILE A 32 -7.62 -7.95 -6.67
N ASP A 33 -7.61 -7.60 -7.95
CA ASP A 33 -7.23 -8.53 -9.03
C ASP A 33 -5.78 -9.01 -8.88
N GLU A 34 -4.84 -8.09 -8.63
CA GLU A 34 -3.44 -8.44 -8.40
C GLU A 34 -3.26 -9.28 -7.12
N LEU A 35 -3.92 -8.92 -6.03
CA LEU A 35 -3.87 -9.70 -4.79
C LEU A 35 -4.46 -11.10 -4.96
N SER A 36 -5.53 -11.23 -5.74
CA SER A 36 -6.16 -12.52 -6.02
C SER A 36 -5.21 -13.50 -6.72
N LYS A 37 -4.37 -12.99 -7.62
CA LYS A 37 -3.32 -13.82 -8.27
C LYS A 37 -2.32 -14.36 -7.26
N PHE A 38 -1.89 -13.53 -6.30
CA PHE A 38 -0.97 -13.94 -5.24
C PHE A 38 -1.61 -14.89 -4.24
N ILE A 39 -2.88 -14.70 -3.90
CA ILE A 39 -3.63 -15.60 -3.02
C ILE A 39 -3.63 -17.01 -3.59
N LYS A 40 -3.89 -17.18 -4.88
CA LYS A 40 -3.86 -18.48 -5.53
C LYS A 40 -2.50 -19.15 -5.37
N THR A 41 -1.42 -18.44 -5.66
CA THR A 41 -0.05 -18.97 -5.52
C THR A 41 0.26 -19.34 -4.06
N CYS A 42 -0.10 -18.49 -3.11
CA CYS A 42 0.10 -18.73 -1.69
C CYS A 42 -0.68 -19.96 -1.20
N SER A 43 -1.93 -20.09 -1.63
CA SER A 43 -2.76 -21.25 -1.28
C SER A 43 -2.16 -22.55 -1.79
N ASP A 44 -1.68 -22.57 -3.03
CA ASP A 44 -1.05 -23.75 -3.63
C ASP A 44 0.23 -24.16 -2.87
N ASN A 45 0.93 -23.20 -2.28
CA ASN A 45 2.17 -23.43 -1.52
C ASN A 45 1.95 -23.51 0.00
N ASN A 46 0.70 -23.38 0.47
CA ASN A 46 0.35 -23.34 1.88
C ASN A 46 1.12 -22.23 2.65
N GLU A 47 1.22 -21.05 2.04
CA GLU A 47 1.91 -19.88 2.58
C GLU A 47 0.91 -18.74 2.87
N PRO A 48 1.18 -17.88 3.86
CA PRO A 48 0.39 -16.67 4.05
C PRO A 48 0.69 -15.63 2.98
N LEU A 49 -0.25 -14.74 2.73
CA LEU A 49 -0.03 -13.52 1.96
C LEU A 49 0.11 -12.35 2.94
N ASP A 50 1.30 -11.80 3.03
CA ASP A 50 1.61 -10.66 3.88
C ASP A 50 1.53 -9.37 3.05
N LEU A 51 0.72 -8.41 3.51
CA LEU A 51 0.51 -7.12 2.87
C LEU A 51 1.15 -6.02 3.71
N TYR A 52 1.93 -5.14 3.07
CA TYR A 52 2.64 -4.04 3.74
C TYR A 52 2.15 -2.70 3.21
N THR A 53 1.60 -1.87 4.09
CA THR A 53 1.12 -0.52 3.77
C THR A 53 1.75 0.53 4.67
N GLY A 54 2.01 1.72 4.13
CA GLY A 54 2.57 2.85 4.87
C GLY A 54 1.54 3.75 5.53
N MET A 55 0.26 3.48 5.36
CA MET A 55 -0.85 4.22 5.95
C MET A 55 -0.98 5.69 5.53
N ALA A 56 -0.37 6.10 4.43
CA ALA A 56 -0.63 7.41 3.83
C ALA A 56 -2.01 7.42 3.16
N SER A 57 -2.68 8.56 3.20
CA SER A 57 -3.96 8.76 2.51
C SER A 57 -3.80 8.45 1.02
N GLY A 58 -4.82 7.88 0.41
CA GLY A 58 -4.83 7.51 -1.00
C GLY A 58 -4.41 6.06 -1.22
N SER A 59 -3.38 5.83 -2.01
CA SER A 59 -2.99 4.49 -2.47
C SER A 59 -2.72 3.49 -1.33
N ASP A 60 -2.03 3.91 -0.28
CA ASP A 60 -1.69 3.04 0.85
C ASP A 60 -2.95 2.57 1.59
N ILE A 61 -3.88 3.49 1.85
CA ILE A 61 -5.15 3.18 2.52
C ILE A 61 -6.05 2.35 1.59
N ALA A 62 -6.11 2.68 0.29
CA ALA A 62 -6.87 1.90 -0.68
C ALA A 62 -6.41 0.44 -0.73
N PHE A 63 -5.10 0.23 -0.70
CA PHE A 63 -4.50 -1.12 -0.63
C PHE A 63 -4.87 -1.85 0.65
N ALA A 64 -4.77 -1.18 1.79
CA ALA A 64 -5.14 -1.76 3.09
C ALA A 64 -6.63 -2.16 3.13
N ILE A 65 -7.52 -1.31 2.63
CA ILE A 65 -8.96 -1.58 2.55
C ILE A 65 -9.22 -2.78 1.64
N ALA A 66 -8.57 -2.85 0.48
CA ALA A 66 -8.69 -4.00 -0.42
C ALA A 66 -8.28 -5.30 0.28
N GLY A 67 -7.16 -5.30 0.99
CA GLY A 67 -6.68 -6.45 1.76
C GLY A 67 -7.67 -6.88 2.83
N VAL A 68 -8.21 -5.93 3.59
CA VAL A 68 -9.21 -6.22 4.64
C VAL A 68 -10.53 -6.72 4.05
N SER A 69 -10.92 -6.23 2.86
CA SER A 69 -12.15 -6.69 2.19
C SER A 69 -12.11 -8.17 1.79
N MET A 70 -10.92 -8.75 1.75
CA MET A 70 -10.69 -10.17 1.46
C MET A 70 -10.58 -11.01 2.75
N HIS A 71 -11.19 -10.54 3.85
CA HIS A 71 -11.11 -11.12 5.19
C HIS A 71 -11.60 -12.58 5.32
N TYR A 72 -12.35 -13.07 4.35
CA TYR A 72 -12.77 -14.47 4.28
C TYR A 72 -11.59 -15.43 3.97
N ILE A 73 -10.42 -14.88 3.70
CA ILE A 73 -9.21 -15.64 3.44
C ILE A 73 -8.29 -15.48 4.66
N ASP A 74 -8.31 -16.47 5.55
CA ASP A 74 -7.58 -16.46 6.83
C ASP A 74 -6.05 -16.32 6.68
N SER A 75 -5.52 -16.59 5.50
CA SER A 75 -4.08 -16.53 5.24
C SER A 75 -3.58 -15.12 4.87
N ILE A 76 -4.44 -14.11 4.82
CA ILE A 76 -4.03 -12.73 4.56
C ILE A 76 -3.68 -12.04 5.88
N LYS A 77 -2.49 -11.45 5.92
CA LYS A 77 -1.99 -10.68 7.07
C LYS A 77 -1.68 -9.25 6.63
N LEU A 78 -2.23 -8.27 7.35
CA LEU A 78 -2.00 -6.86 7.08
C LEU A 78 -0.98 -6.29 8.06
N HIS A 79 0.12 -5.76 7.51
CA HIS A 79 1.17 -5.07 8.25
C HIS A 79 1.11 -3.58 7.94
N CYS A 80 0.80 -2.78 8.95
CA CYS A 80 0.77 -1.32 8.84
C CYS A 80 2.08 -0.77 9.39
N ILE A 81 2.85 -0.09 8.54
CA ILE A 81 4.16 0.44 8.87
C ILE A 81 4.09 1.97 8.81
N LEU A 82 4.01 2.59 9.97
CA LEU A 82 3.89 4.03 10.09
C LEU A 82 5.27 4.67 10.27
N PRO A 83 5.54 5.83 9.66
CA PRO A 83 6.82 6.51 9.85
C PRO A 83 7.02 7.00 11.27
N CYS A 84 5.92 7.33 11.97
CA CYS A 84 5.97 7.78 13.36
C CYS A 84 4.63 7.51 14.05
N LYS A 85 4.64 7.64 15.37
CA LYS A 85 3.43 7.49 16.20
C LYS A 85 2.36 8.49 15.75
N ASP A 86 1.11 8.05 15.76
CA ASP A 86 -0.08 8.83 15.40
C ASP A 86 -0.06 9.39 13.97
N TYR A 87 0.80 8.88 13.09
CA TYR A 87 0.83 9.28 11.69
C TYR A 87 -0.54 9.04 11.04
N ASN A 88 -1.08 10.10 10.42
CA ASN A 88 -2.37 10.08 9.75
C ASN A 88 -3.54 9.64 10.66
N SER A 89 -3.45 9.91 11.97
CA SER A 89 -4.42 9.45 12.97
C SER A 89 -5.82 10.06 12.83
N SER A 90 -5.96 11.18 12.12
CA SER A 90 -7.24 11.82 11.82
C SER A 90 -7.97 11.18 10.62
N HIS A 91 -7.32 10.28 9.89
CA HIS A 91 -7.92 9.61 8.73
C HIS A 91 -9.13 8.76 9.16
N LYS A 92 -10.18 8.80 8.34
CA LYS A 92 -11.45 8.11 8.58
C LYS A 92 -11.30 6.61 8.92
N TYR A 93 -10.36 5.94 8.25
CA TYR A 93 -10.16 4.50 8.41
C TYR A 93 -9.00 4.13 9.34
N TYR A 94 -8.35 5.09 9.98
CA TYR A 94 -7.20 4.83 10.85
C TYR A 94 -7.51 3.80 11.96
N LYS A 95 -8.56 4.06 12.74
CA LYS A 95 -8.94 3.18 13.85
C LYS A 95 -9.38 1.80 13.37
N PHE A 96 -10.14 1.76 12.28
CA PHE A 96 -10.61 0.50 11.69
C PHE A 96 -9.43 -0.35 11.23
N LEU A 97 -8.48 0.22 10.49
CA LEU A 97 -7.31 -0.50 9.99
C LEU A 97 -6.38 -0.92 11.13
N LYS A 98 -6.23 -0.08 12.16
CA LYS A 98 -5.46 -0.46 13.36
C LYS A 98 -6.05 -1.68 14.05
N LEU A 99 -7.38 -1.77 14.15
CA LEU A 99 -8.04 -2.93 14.71
C LEU A 99 -7.86 -4.19 13.86
N LYS A 100 -7.86 -4.05 12.54
CA LYS A 100 -7.75 -5.17 11.59
C LYS A 100 -6.33 -5.61 11.31
N ALA A 101 -5.33 -4.78 11.61
CA ALA A 101 -3.94 -5.07 11.32
C ALA A 101 -3.45 -6.29 12.11
N THR A 102 -2.70 -7.17 11.44
CA THR A 102 -1.96 -8.25 12.08
C THR A 102 -0.75 -7.68 12.82
N GLU A 103 -0.10 -6.67 12.22
CA GLU A 103 1.04 -5.98 12.80
C GLU A 103 0.87 -4.47 12.60
N TRP A 104 1.19 -3.71 13.64
CA TRP A 104 1.16 -2.26 13.64
C TRP A 104 2.50 -1.74 14.15
N VAL A 105 3.31 -1.19 13.26
CA VAL A 105 4.67 -0.73 13.57
C VAL A 105 4.73 0.78 13.45
N GLU A 106 5.16 1.45 14.51
CA GLU A 106 5.45 2.88 14.53
C GLU A 106 6.97 3.04 14.64
N LEU A 107 7.62 3.43 13.55
CA LEU A 107 9.08 3.41 13.44
C LEU A 107 9.78 4.49 14.27
N SER A 108 9.07 5.53 14.69
CA SER A 108 9.59 6.63 15.52
C SER A 108 8.48 7.12 16.46
N ASP A 109 8.87 7.61 17.62
CA ASP A 109 7.92 8.24 18.56
C ASP A 109 7.41 9.59 18.07
N LYS A 110 8.19 10.28 17.23
CA LYS A 110 7.84 11.62 16.73
C LYS A 110 8.13 11.73 15.24
N PHE A 111 7.36 12.61 14.58
CA PHE A 111 7.68 13.02 13.23
C PHE A 111 9.03 13.71 13.17
N TYR A 112 9.83 13.38 12.16
CA TYR A 112 11.05 14.10 11.80
C TYR A 112 11.20 14.10 10.27
N LYS A 113 11.90 15.07 9.73
CA LYS A 113 12.13 15.17 8.28
C LYS A 113 12.84 13.93 7.77
N GLY A 114 12.23 13.26 6.79
CA GLY A 114 12.77 12.03 6.21
C GLY A 114 12.25 10.73 6.84
N CYS A 115 11.40 10.79 7.87
CA CYS A 115 10.87 9.60 8.51
C CYS A 115 10.03 8.74 7.55
N ASP A 116 9.33 9.35 6.61
CA ASP A 116 8.58 8.67 5.55
C ASP A 116 9.50 7.90 4.59
N ASN A 117 10.68 8.42 4.29
CA ASN A 117 11.69 7.70 3.49
C ASN A 117 12.21 6.45 4.23
N VAL A 118 12.38 6.53 5.53
CA VAL A 118 12.77 5.37 6.36
C VAL A 118 11.66 4.30 6.33
N ARG A 119 10.40 4.72 6.45
CA ARG A 119 9.25 3.83 6.35
C ARG A 119 9.20 3.13 4.99
N ASP A 120 9.39 3.89 3.91
CA ASP A 120 9.35 3.37 2.55
C ASP A 120 10.47 2.35 2.32
N GLN A 121 11.66 2.62 2.83
CA GLN A 121 12.78 1.66 2.78
C GLN A 121 12.45 0.38 3.56
N TYR A 122 11.82 0.49 4.71
CA TYR A 122 11.38 -0.66 5.50
C TYR A 122 10.44 -1.56 4.67
N ILE A 123 9.46 -0.97 4.01
CA ILE A 123 8.50 -1.71 3.17
C ILE A 123 9.24 -2.38 2.00
N VAL A 124 10.11 -1.66 1.30
CA VAL A 124 10.90 -2.23 0.20
C VAL A 124 11.74 -3.41 0.67
N ASP A 125 12.39 -3.29 1.82
CA ASP A 125 13.23 -4.36 2.36
C ASP A 125 12.42 -5.61 2.73
N LYS A 126 11.19 -5.44 3.19
CA LYS A 126 10.32 -6.55 3.60
C LYS A 126 9.63 -7.25 2.43
N CYS A 127 9.21 -6.53 1.40
CA CYS A 127 8.38 -7.10 0.35
C CYS A 127 9.19 -7.88 -0.70
N ASP A 128 8.53 -8.88 -1.30
CA ASP A 128 9.02 -9.60 -2.48
C ASP A 128 8.56 -8.90 -3.76
N VAL A 129 7.37 -8.31 -3.71
CA VAL A 129 6.71 -7.62 -4.82
C VAL A 129 6.19 -6.28 -4.33
N LEU A 130 6.39 -5.24 -5.11
CA LEU A 130 5.86 -3.90 -4.85
C LEU A 130 4.81 -3.55 -5.90
N LEU A 131 3.58 -3.27 -5.46
CA LEU A 131 2.57 -2.64 -6.32
C LEU A 131 2.84 -1.13 -6.34
N ALA A 132 2.74 -0.52 -7.52
CA ALA A 132 3.02 0.91 -7.68
C ALA A 132 1.87 1.63 -8.39
N ILE A 133 1.24 2.58 -7.70
CA ILE A 133 0.23 3.48 -8.27
C ILE A 133 0.92 4.82 -8.56
N TRP A 134 1.45 4.94 -9.77
CA TRP A 134 2.39 5.99 -10.15
C TRP A 134 2.04 6.60 -11.50
N ASP A 135 2.04 7.92 -11.58
CA ASP A 135 1.69 8.68 -12.80
C ASP A 135 2.80 8.76 -13.86
N GLY A 136 3.96 8.17 -13.58
CA GLY A 136 5.11 8.18 -14.48
C GLY A 136 6.04 9.37 -14.30
N ASN A 137 5.73 10.32 -13.43
CA ASN A 137 6.59 11.48 -13.18
C ASN A 137 7.76 11.07 -12.27
N LYS A 138 8.98 11.26 -12.78
CA LYS A 138 10.22 10.87 -12.10
C LYS A 138 10.65 11.89 -11.05
N SER A 139 9.76 12.18 -10.11
CA SER A 139 10.02 13.05 -8.96
C SER A 139 9.13 12.65 -7.77
N GLY A 140 9.57 12.99 -6.55
CA GLY A 140 8.80 12.77 -5.33
C GLY A 140 8.95 11.38 -4.72
N GLY A 141 8.22 11.16 -3.63
CA GLY A 141 8.36 9.98 -2.76
C GLY A 141 8.08 8.66 -3.44
N VAL A 142 7.05 8.59 -4.29
CA VAL A 142 6.70 7.36 -5.01
C VAL A 142 7.82 6.94 -5.97
N TRP A 143 8.35 7.88 -6.73
CA TRP A 143 9.48 7.61 -7.62
C TRP A 143 10.72 7.15 -6.85
N TYR A 144 11.04 7.78 -5.73
CA TYR A 144 12.16 7.36 -4.90
C TYR A 144 11.97 5.95 -4.36
N THR A 145 10.78 5.59 -3.94
CA THR A 145 10.47 4.24 -3.48
C THR A 145 10.59 3.22 -4.60
N ILE A 146 10.11 3.53 -5.80
CA ILE A 146 10.26 2.69 -6.98
C ILE A 146 11.76 2.46 -7.28
N ARG A 147 12.56 3.51 -7.25
CA ARG A 147 14.01 3.38 -7.48
C ARG A 147 14.70 2.50 -6.44
N LYS A 148 14.33 2.62 -5.19
CA LYS A 148 14.84 1.74 -4.12
C LYS A 148 14.52 0.28 -4.40
N ALA A 149 13.29 0.01 -4.81
CA ALA A 149 12.85 -1.35 -5.16
C ALA A 149 13.59 -1.89 -6.39
N GLN A 150 13.77 -1.07 -7.43
CA GLN A 150 14.56 -1.44 -8.61
C GLN A 150 16.00 -1.78 -8.25
N LYS A 151 16.65 -0.94 -7.44
CA LYS A 151 18.01 -1.15 -6.98
C LYS A 151 18.16 -2.42 -6.14
N ALA A 152 17.12 -2.76 -5.36
CA ALA A 152 17.09 -3.97 -4.55
C ALA A 152 16.68 -5.23 -5.35
N GLY A 153 16.42 -5.11 -6.66
CA GLY A 153 16.02 -6.23 -7.51
C GLY A 153 14.61 -6.74 -7.23
N LYS A 154 13.75 -5.94 -6.61
CA LYS A 154 12.37 -6.33 -6.32
C LYS A 154 11.50 -6.28 -7.57
N ARG A 155 10.55 -7.21 -7.67
CA ARG A 155 9.52 -7.17 -8.71
C ARG A 155 8.57 -6.01 -8.45
N ILE A 156 8.29 -5.21 -9.49
CA ILE A 156 7.35 -4.09 -9.40
C ILE A 156 6.23 -4.30 -10.40
N ILE A 157 4.99 -4.17 -9.94
CA ILE A 157 3.80 -4.24 -10.78
C ILE A 157 3.15 -2.86 -10.77
N TYR A 158 3.11 -2.23 -11.94
CA TYR A 158 2.60 -0.88 -12.10
C TYR A 158 1.10 -0.90 -12.38
N CYS A 159 0.35 -0.05 -11.69
CA CYS A 159 -1.04 0.22 -12.03
C CYS A 159 -1.12 0.81 -13.45
N PRO A 160 -2.00 0.30 -14.32
CA PRO A 160 -2.17 0.86 -15.64
C PRO A 160 -2.49 2.35 -15.59
N LYS A 161 -1.79 3.16 -16.38
CA LYS A 161 -1.95 4.63 -16.38
C LYS A 161 -3.36 5.07 -16.74
N GLU A 162 -4.04 4.33 -17.60
CA GLU A 162 -5.44 4.60 -17.99
C GLU A 162 -6.40 4.59 -16.81
N LEU A 163 -6.07 3.86 -15.72
CA LEU A 163 -6.88 3.86 -14.50
C LEU A 163 -6.67 5.12 -13.64
N LEU A 164 -5.59 5.86 -13.89
CA LEU A 164 -5.20 7.04 -13.13
C LEU A 164 -5.65 8.34 -13.80
N ILE A 165 -6.19 8.26 -15.00
CA ILE A 165 -6.69 9.43 -15.73
C ILE A 165 -8.14 9.67 -15.33
N ASN A 166 -8.37 10.78 -14.64
CA ASN A 166 -9.73 11.25 -14.38
C ASN A 166 -10.38 11.69 -15.68
N LYS A 167 -11.40 10.98 -16.05
CA LYS A 167 -12.27 11.35 -17.18
C LYS A 167 -13.32 12.37 -16.75
#